data_fccbae803e492443685550143edac7f9
#
_entry.id   fccbae803e492443685550143edac7f9
#
_cell.length_a   1.000
_cell.length_b   1.000
_cell.length_c   1.000
_cell.angle_alpha   90.00
_cell.angle_beta   90.00
_cell.angle_gamma   90.00
#
_symmetry.space_group_name_H-M   'P 1'
#
loop_
_entity.id
_entity.type
_entity.pdbx_description
1 polymer ?
#
loop_
_entity_poly.entity_id
_entity_poly.type
_entity_poly.pdbx_seq_one_letter_code
_entity_poly.pdbx_strand_id
1 'polypeptide(L)'
;MYVKIEQKLSKGFNSWKEMMLANGDKLKKHGMTIAFAGADKEDDNAMTVIIHFETPEGMKGIGGDEELTKARIDAGVIMDQSKMTMMTDDSVMNHSG
;
A
#
# COMPACT_ATOMS: atom_id res chain seq x y z
N MET A 1 -5.14 4.29 -12.17
CA MET A 1 -4.00 5.12 -11.70
C MET A 1 -3.14 4.29 -10.75
N TYR A 2 -1.85 4.30 -10.95
CA TYR A 2 -0.90 3.62 -10.06
C TYR A 2 -0.23 4.59 -9.11
N VAL A 3 -0.02 4.13 -7.88
CA VAL A 3 0.69 4.90 -6.86
C VAL A 3 1.74 3.98 -6.24
N LYS A 4 2.98 4.45 -6.19
CA LYS A 4 4.06 3.77 -5.48
C LYS A 4 4.23 4.41 -4.12
N ILE A 5 4.24 3.62 -3.07
CA ILE A 5 4.51 4.10 -1.71
C ILE A 5 5.73 3.35 -1.17
N GLU A 6 6.74 4.12 -0.78
CA GLU A 6 7.91 3.61 -0.06
C GLU A 6 7.75 4.05 1.38
N GLN A 7 7.73 3.12 2.32
CA GLN A 7 7.43 3.46 3.71
C GLN A 7 8.25 2.64 4.68
N LYS A 8 8.40 3.17 5.88
CA LYS A 8 9.08 2.50 6.99
C LYS A 8 8.08 1.90 7.94
N LEU A 9 8.46 0.75 8.50
CA LEU A 9 7.66 0.00 9.45
C LEU A 9 8.43 -0.12 10.78
N SER A 10 7.70 -0.43 11.85
CA SER A 10 8.31 -0.72 13.16
C SER A 10 8.11 -2.16 13.61
N LYS A 11 7.31 -2.94 12.89
CA LYS A 11 6.92 -4.30 13.28
C LYS A 11 7.19 -5.34 12.20
N GLY A 12 7.91 -4.97 11.14
CA GLY A 12 8.23 -5.87 10.05
C GLY A 12 7.13 -5.94 8.99
N PHE A 13 7.51 -6.48 7.82
CA PHE A 13 6.63 -6.58 6.67
C PHE A 13 5.46 -7.53 6.91
N ASN A 14 5.67 -8.62 7.65
CA ASN A 14 4.61 -9.60 7.86
C ASN A 14 3.41 -9.02 8.59
N SER A 15 3.62 -8.14 9.59
CA SER A 15 2.53 -7.45 10.28
C SER A 15 1.73 -6.60 9.32
N TRP A 16 2.39 -5.87 8.42
CA TRP A 16 1.73 -5.07 7.40
C TRP A 16 0.93 -5.95 6.43
N LYS A 17 1.54 -7.03 5.98
CA LYS A 17 0.90 -7.97 5.05
C LYS A 17 -0.37 -8.57 5.65
N GLU A 18 -0.31 -9.04 6.87
CA GLU A 18 -1.48 -9.60 7.55
C GLU A 18 -2.60 -8.57 7.70
N MET A 19 -2.26 -7.35 8.07
CA MET A 19 -3.23 -6.27 8.19
C MET A 19 -3.90 -6.00 6.83
N MET A 20 -3.13 -5.92 5.76
CA MET A 20 -3.67 -5.63 4.44
C MET A 20 -4.56 -6.75 3.94
N LEU A 21 -4.17 -8.02 4.15
CA LEU A 21 -4.99 -9.17 3.79
C LEU A 21 -6.30 -9.20 4.58
N ALA A 22 -6.28 -8.79 5.84
CA ALA A 22 -7.48 -8.75 6.68
C ALA A 22 -8.45 -7.62 6.29
N ASN A 23 -8.00 -6.63 5.51
CA ASN A 23 -8.81 -5.48 5.12
C ASN A 23 -9.20 -5.50 3.64
N GLY A 24 -9.27 -6.69 3.03
CA GLY A 24 -9.63 -6.85 1.62
C GLY A 24 -10.95 -6.19 1.25
N ASP A 25 -11.95 -6.23 2.13
CA ASP A 25 -13.24 -5.59 1.87
C ASP A 25 -13.13 -4.07 1.74
N LYS A 26 -12.26 -3.45 2.55
CA LYS A 26 -12.01 -2.01 2.47
C LYS A 26 -11.28 -1.64 1.19
N LEU A 27 -10.32 -2.45 0.75
CA LEU A 27 -9.63 -2.25 -0.51
C LEU A 27 -10.65 -2.26 -1.66
N LYS A 28 -11.51 -3.25 -1.68
CA LYS A 28 -12.54 -3.39 -2.70
C LYS A 28 -13.50 -2.22 -2.69
N LYS A 29 -13.93 -1.78 -1.51
CA LYS A 29 -14.83 -0.63 -1.34
C LYS A 29 -14.27 0.63 -2.00
N HIS A 30 -12.96 0.83 -1.91
CA HIS A 30 -12.29 2.03 -2.44
C HIS A 30 -11.73 1.82 -3.85
N GLY A 31 -12.04 0.69 -4.52
CA GLY A 31 -11.53 0.41 -5.86
C GLY A 31 -10.01 0.29 -5.90
N MET A 32 -9.44 -0.28 -4.87
CA MET A 32 -8.01 -0.35 -4.66
C MET A 32 -7.50 -1.79 -4.85
N THR A 33 -6.43 -1.95 -5.62
CA THR A 33 -5.77 -3.23 -5.82
C THR A 33 -4.31 -3.10 -5.46
N ILE A 34 -3.80 -4.01 -4.65
CA ILE A 34 -2.36 -4.11 -4.40
C ILE A 34 -1.75 -4.86 -5.58
N ALA A 35 -1.06 -4.16 -6.46
CA ALA A 35 -0.39 -4.78 -7.60
C ALA A 35 0.87 -5.52 -7.16
N PHE A 36 1.59 -4.96 -6.19
CA PHE A 36 2.80 -5.57 -5.62
C PHE A 36 3.06 -4.95 -4.26
N ALA A 37 3.55 -5.75 -3.32
CA ALA A 37 4.08 -5.26 -2.06
C ALA A 37 5.20 -6.18 -1.61
N GLY A 38 6.29 -5.59 -1.15
CA GLY A 38 7.42 -6.36 -0.67
C GLY A 38 8.34 -5.53 0.19
N ALA A 39 9.17 -6.22 0.95
CA ALA A 39 10.18 -5.60 1.80
C ALA A 39 11.53 -5.60 1.12
N ASP A 40 12.38 -4.69 1.55
CA ASP A 40 13.79 -4.69 1.18
C ASP A 40 14.44 -5.99 1.70
N LYS A 41 15.30 -6.58 0.89
CA LYS A 41 15.96 -7.84 1.26
C LYS A 41 16.79 -7.72 2.53
N GLU A 42 17.35 -6.55 2.75
CA GLU A 42 18.26 -6.29 3.89
C GLU A 42 17.58 -5.62 5.08
N ASP A 43 16.32 -5.17 4.92
CA ASP A 43 15.61 -4.44 5.96
C ASP A 43 14.11 -4.73 5.90
N ASP A 44 13.63 -5.60 6.78
CA ASP A 44 12.23 -6.00 6.86
C ASP A 44 11.29 -4.84 7.23
N ASN A 45 11.83 -3.74 7.72
CA ASN A 45 11.07 -2.53 8.05
C ASN A 45 11.08 -1.47 6.95
N ALA A 46 11.71 -1.76 5.81
CA ALA A 46 11.66 -0.90 4.64
C ALA A 46 10.86 -1.61 3.56
N MET A 47 9.73 -1.05 3.16
CA MET A 47 8.87 -1.71 2.19
C MET A 47 8.41 -0.79 1.08
N THR A 48 8.04 -1.40 -0.03
CA THR A 48 7.46 -0.72 -1.19
C THR A 48 6.13 -1.39 -1.52
N VAL A 49 5.11 -0.58 -1.77
CA VAL A 49 3.83 -1.08 -2.26
C VAL A 49 3.44 -0.30 -3.51
N ILE A 50 2.94 -1.02 -4.52
CA ILE A 50 2.39 -0.42 -5.73
C ILE A 50 0.90 -0.74 -5.75
N ILE A 51 0.11 0.33 -5.76
CA ILE A 51 -1.34 0.25 -5.63
C ILE A 51 -1.96 0.77 -6.91
N HIS A 52 -2.99 0.08 -7.39
CA HIS A 52 -3.84 0.59 -8.46
C HIS A 52 -5.16 1.06 -7.89
N PHE A 53 -5.56 2.29 -8.24
CA PHE A 53 -6.88 2.84 -7.93
C PHE A 53 -7.69 2.96 -9.21
N GLU A 54 -8.94 2.50 -9.17
CA GLU A 54 -9.84 2.62 -10.32
C GLU A 54 -10.21 4.08 -10.60
N THR A 55 -10.32 4.89 -9.53
CA THR A 55 -10.68 6.30 -9.63
C THR A 55 -9.88 7.14 -8.63
N PRO A 56 -9.70 8.46 -8.89
CA PRO A 56 -9.09 9.37 -7.91
C PRO A 56 -9.85 9.44 -6.59
N GLU A 57 -11.17 9.24 -6.64
CA GLU A 57 -12.04 9.24 -5.44
C GLU A 57 -11.66 8.11 -4.50
N GLY A 58 -11.27 6.96 -5.04
CA GLY A 58 -10.81 5.83 -4.23
C GLY A 58 -9.59 6.18 -3.39
N MET A 59 -8.64 6.90 -3.98
CA MET A 59 -7.45 7.34 -3.26
C MET A 59 -7.80 8.31 -2.14
N LYS A 60 -8.72 9.26 -2.40
CA LYS A 60 -9.21 10.19 -1.38
C LYS A 60 -9.95 9.45 -0.27
N GLY A 61 -10.74 8.43 -0.64
CA GLY A 61 -11.49 7.61 0.32
C GLY A 61 -10.57 6.86 1.27
N ILE A 62 -9.45 6.33 0.77
CA ILE A 62 -8.45 5.66 1.61
C ILE A 62 -7.85 6.65 2.62
N GLY A 63 -7.48 7.84 2.17
CA GLY A 63 -6.91 8.87 3.04
C GLY A 63 -7.87 9.33 4.14
N GLY A 64 -9.18 9.28 3.88
CA GLY A 64 -10.22 9.65 4.85
C GLY A 64 -10.76 8.49 5.67
N ASP A 65 -10.31 7.26 5.41
CA ASP A 65 -10.78 6.08 6.14
C ASP A 65 -10.01 5.93 7.45
N GLU A 66 -10.62 6.41 8.54
CA GLU A 66 -9.99 6.40 9.86
C GLU A 66 -9.70 5.00 10.38
N GLU A 67 -10.57 4.04 10.10
CA GLU A 67 -10.37 2.66 10.52
C GLU A 67 -9.15 2.04 9.82
N LEU A 68 -9.01 2.29 8.53
CA LEU A 68 -7.87 1.78 7.78
C LEU A 68 -6.58 2.47 8.21
N THR A 69 -6.62 3.78 8.46
CA THR A 69 -5.48 4.52 8.99
C THR A 69 -5.02 3.94 10.32
N LYS A 70 -5.97 3.68 11.23
CA LYS A 70 -5.67 3.07 12.53
C LYS A 70 -5.07 1.67 12.35
N ALA A 71 -5.63 0.87 11.45
CA ALA A 71 -5.10 -0.47 11.19
C ALA A 71 -3.64 -0.42 10.68
N ARG A 72 -3.33 0.54 9.83
CA ARG A 72 -1.97 0.74 9.32
C ARG A 72 -1.01 1.11 10.45
N ILE A 73 -1.39 2.06 11.29
CA ILE A 73 -0.57 2.47 12.44
C ILE A 73 -0.36 1.29 13.39
N ASP A 74 -1.42 0.56 13.71
CA ASP A 74 -1.36 -0.60 14.60
C ASP A 74 -0.47 -1.71 14.02
N ALA A 75 -0.40 -1.81 12.69
CA ALA A 75 0.46 -2.78 12.01
C ALA A 75 1.93 -2.33 11.92
N GLY A 76 2.24 -1.12 12.38
CA GLY A 76 3.60 -0.63 12.46
C GLY A 76 4.01 0.38 11.40
N VAL A 77 3.08 0.89 10.59
CA VAL A 77 3.42 1.93 9.60
C VAL A 77 3.81 3.22 10.30
N ILE A 78 4.99 3.74 9.97
CA ILE A 78 5.47 5.03 10.47
C ILE A 78 5.03 6.08 9.46
N MET A 79 3.92 6.75 9.74
CA MET A 79 3.19 7.56 8.75
C MET A 79 4.00 8.73 8.20
N ASP A 80 4.89 9.31 8.98
CA ASP A 80 5.71 10.44 8.54
C ASP A 80 6.99 10.03 7.80
N GLN A 81 7.23 8.73 7.64
CA GLN A 81 8.36 8.20 6.88
C GLN A 81 7.89 7.46 5.63
N SER A 82 7.03 8.11 4.89
CA SER A 82 6.39 7.55 3.72
C SER A 82 6.61 8.50 2.54
N LYS A 83 7.00 7.93 1.39
CA LYS A 83 7.14 8.68 0.14
C LYS A 83 6.16 8.12 -0.87
N MET A 84 5.28 8.97 -1.38
CA MET A 84 4.30 8.60 -2.38
C MET A 84 4.70 9.14 -3.75
N THR A 85 4.68 8.30 -4.76
CA THR A 85 4.93 8.71 -6.15
C THR A 85 3.71 8.34 -6.99
N MET A 86 3.11 9.33 -7.63
CA MET A 86 2.01 9.13 -8.58
C MET A 86 2.60 8.65 -9.90
N MET A 87 2.03 7.57 -10.45
CA MET A 87 2.53 6.97 -11.69
C MET A 87 1.44 6.97 -12.76
N THR A 88 1.86 6.86 -14.01
CA THR A 88 0.91 6.76 -15.13
C THR A 88 0.32 5.35 -15.18
N ASP A 89 -0.75 5.19 -15.95
CA ASP A 89 -1.33 3.87 -16.21
C ASP A 89 -0.56 3.09 -17.27
N ASP A 90 0.33 3.75 -17.99
CA ASP A 90 1.19 3.11 -18.98
C ASP A 90 2.24 2.25 -18.25
N SER A 91 2.04 0.94 -18.27
CA SER A 91 2.79 0.03 -17.41
C SER A 91 2.93 -1.34 -18.03
N VAL A 92 3.90 -2.08 -17.51
CA VAL A 92 4.10 -3.50 -17.82
C VAL A 92 4.13 -4.28 -16.53
N MET A 93 3.34 -5.36 -16.46
CA MET A 93 3.31 -6.25 -15.30
C MET A 93 3.32 -7.70 -15.75
N ASN A 94 3.98 -8.54 -14.96
CA ASN A 94 3.99 -10.00 -15.17
C ASN A 94 4.43 -10.42 -16.57
N HIS A 95 5.30 -9.62 -17.21
CA HIS A 95 5.84 -9.93 -18.52
C HIS A 95 7.17 -10.68 -18.36
N SER A 96 7.26 -11.85 -18.97
CA SER A 96 8.49 -12.67 -18.92
C SER A 96 8.96 -12.96 -20.33
N GLY A 97 9.87 -12.15 -20.78
CA GLY A 97 10.58 -12.32 -22.02
C GLY A 97 9.87 -12.35 -23.28
#